data_8ab0740c2228110f578def3f1304dde3
#
_entry.id   8ab0740c2228110f578def3f1304dde3
#
_cell.length_a   1.000
_cell.length_b   1.000
_cell.length_c   1.000
_cell.angle_alpha   90.00
_cell.angle_beta   90.00
_cell.angle_gamma   90.00
#
_symmetry.space_group_name_H-M   'P 1'
#
loop_
_entity.id
_entity.type
_entity.pdbx_description
1 polymer ?
#
loop_
_entity_poly.entity_id
_entity_poly.type
_entity_poly.pdbx_seq_one_letter_code
_entity_poly.pdbx_strand_id
1 'polypeptide(L)'
;MAKIAKKTDAEYFRYSFGTFFQDTDVLKSTPRLASLIVYEQPIDTAYYVIGADPAYGSSDWADRFCIQVYRVYANGLDQVAEFATSELNTYQFAWVIAHLAGAYKNSTLNLEINGPGQAVINELKNLRRLATAAGGAVGRDLMDVLGSMQNYIWRRNDSMSGPSNSIGYLTTAATKERMLSYMKDYFERGMMNVYSMELIEEMKTIIREGGSIEASGRNKDDRVIASALACVAYAEQVQPRLIMNSVTRDGNRAKDTITPELASMNRNVSDYLKKVGLLNAG
;
A
#
# COMPACT_ATOMS: atom_id res chain seq x y z
N MET A 1 3.66 -12.30 19.56
CA MET A 1 2.35 -12.80 19.10
C MET A 1 1.65 -11.66 18.39
N ALA A 2 1.37 -11.82 17.10
CA ALA A 2 0.57 -10.86 16.34
C ALA A 2 -0.79 -10.68 17.00
N LYS A 3 -1.18 -9.44 17.29
CA LYS A 3 -2.49 -9.13 17.86
C LYS A 3 -3.48 -8.97 16.72
N ILE A 4 -4.39 -9.95 16.57
CA ILE A 4 -5.61 -9.76 15.81
C ILE A 4 -6.48 -8.84 16.66
N ALA A 5 -6.51 -7.54 16.35
CA ALA A 5 -7.34 -6.59 17.05
C ALA A 5 -8.67 -6.48 16.30
N LYS A 6 -9.78 -6.76 16.98
CA LYS A 6 -11.11 -6.37 16.44
C LYS A 6 -11.24 -4.86 16.57
N LYS A 7 -11.38 -4.17 15.46
CA LYS A 7 -11.77 -2.77 15.46
C LYS A 7 -13.30 -2.71 15.35
N THR A 8 -13.96 -2.23 16.40
CA THR A 8 -15.43 -2.17 16.51
C THR A 8 -16.06 -1.04 15.71
N ASP A 9 -15.26 -0.08 15.25
CA ASP A 9 -15.70 1.19 14.66
C ASP A 9 -15.39 1.29 13.17
N ALA A 10 -15.31 0.16 12.46
CA ALA A 10 -15.08 0.14 11.02
C ALA A 10 -16.28 0.74 10.27
N GLU A 11 -16.01 1.61 9.31
CA GLU A 11 -17.02 2.17 8.42
C GLU A 11 -16.99 1.44 7.07
N TYR A 12 -18.17 1.27 6.50
CA TYR A 12 -18.40 0.46 5.31
C TYR A 12 -18.94 1.31 4.18
N PHE A 13 -18.30 1.22 3.00
CA PHE A 13 -18.65 2.00 1.83
C PHE A 13 -18.68 1.15 0.56
N ARG A 14 -19.34 1.69 -0.45
CA ARG A 14 -19.28 1.20 -1.83
C ARG A 14 -19.12 2.36 -2.78
N TYR A 15 -18.43 2.13 -3.89
CA TYR A 15 -18.36 3.10 -4.97
C TYR A 15 -19.59 2.96 -5.89
N SER A 16 -20.08 4.10 -6.35
CA SER A 16 -21.09 4.22 -7.40
C SER A 16 -20.46 5.00 -8.55
N PHE A 17 -20.18 4.34 -9.64
CA PHE A 17 -19.48 4.94 -10.79
C PHE A 17 -20.49 5.50 -11.79
N GLY A 18 -20.35 6.79 -12.12
CA GLY A 18 -21.06 7.42 -13.21
C GLY A 18 -20.33 7.26 -14.55
N THR A 19 -20.83 7.94 -15.57
CA THR A 19 -20.22 7.96 -16.91
C THR A 19 -18.89 8.70 -16.92
N PHE A 20 -18.77 9.74 -16.09
CA PHE A 20 -17.55 10.52 -15.92
C PHE A 20 -17.00 10.33 -14.51
N PHE A 21 -15.69 10.55 -14.30
CA PHE A 21 -15.08 10.43 -12.99
C PHE A 21 -15.68 11.41 -11.95
N GLN A 22 -16.20 12.55 -12.39
CA GLN A 22 -16.90 13.54 -11.54
C GLN A 22 -18.22 13.01 -10.96
N ASP A 23 -18.81 12.01 -11.61
CA ASP A 23 -20.09 11.40 -11.21
C ASP A 23 -19.85 10.15 -10.34
N THR A 24 -18.66 9.99 -9.81
CA THR A 24 -18.34 8.86 -8.93
C THR A 24 -18.56 9.25 -7.49
N ASP A 25 -19.46 8.54 -6.83
CA ASP A 25 -19.79 8.74 -5.42
C ASP A 25 -19.27 7.61 -4.54
N VAL A 26 -19.00 7.93 -3.27
CA VAL A 26 -18.71 6.97 -2.22
C VAL A 26 -19.87 6.95 -1.23
N LEU A 27 -20.64 5.87 -1.30
CA LEU A 27 -21.88 5.73 -0.53
C LEU A 27 -21.67 4.87 0.71
N LYS A 28 -22.24 5.24 1.85
CA LYS A 28 -22.31 4.36 3.03
C LYS A 28 -22.98 3.04 2.68
N SER A 29 -22.48 1.97 3.25
CA SER A 29 -22.92 0.61 2.93
C SER A 29 -23.05 -0.24 4.20
N THR A 30 -23.53 -1.44 4.04
CA THR A 30 -23.51 -2.49 5.08
C THR A 30 -22.26 -3.37 4.89
N PRO A 31 -21.79 -4.08 5.92
CA PRO A 31 -20.62 -4.96 5.80
C PRO A 31 -20.70 -5.94 4.62
N ARG A 32 -21.90 -6.47 4.34
CA ARG A 32 -22.13 -7.46 3.27
C ARG A 32 -22.00 -6.89 1.85
N LEU A 33 -22.29 -5.60 1.67
CA LEU A 33 -22.33 -4.94 0.36
C LEU A 33 -21.16 -3.97 0.15
N ALA A 34 -20.30 -3.83 1.14
CA ALA A 34 -19.18 -2.93 1.08
C ALA A 34 -18.08 -3.48 0.16
N SER A 35 -17.54 -2.61 -0.69
CA SER A 35 -16.28 -2.85 -1.39
C SER A 35 -15.11 -2.12 -0.73
N LEU A 36 -15.37 -1.08 0.07
CA LEU A 36 -14.38 -0.35 0.84
C LEU A 36 -14.72 -0.41 2.33
N ILE A 37 -13.75 -0.83 3.13
CA ILE A 37 -13.82 -0.84 4.59
C ILE A 37 -12.77 0.13 5.10
N VAL A 38 -13.18 1.10 5.92
CA VAL A 38 -12.30 2.07 6.56
C VAL A 38 -12.20 1.72 8.05
N TYR A 39 -11.04 1.29 8.47
CA TYR A 39 -10.75 0.97 9.88
C TYR A 39 -10.29 2.19 10.67
N GLU A 40 -9.64 3.15 9.99
CA GLU A 40 -9.21 4.41 10.57
C GLU A 40 -9.34 5.53 9.55
N GLN A 41 -9.97 6.64 9.96
CA GLN A 41 -10.09 7.82 9.11
C GLN A 41 -8.71 8.42 8.79
N PRO A 42 -8.53 9.02 7.59
CA PRO A 42 -7.28 9.66 7.21
C PRO A 42 -6.83 10.75 8.21
N ILE A 43 -5.52 10.81 8.46
CA ILE A 43 -4.88 11.84 9.28
C ILE A 43 -3.86 12.56 8.41
N ASP A 44 -4.01 13.87 8.22
CA ASP A 44 -3.19 14.67 7.29
C ASP A 44 -1.68 14.62 7.57
N THR A 45 -1.28 14.44 8.83
CA THR A 45 0.13 14.38 9.24
C THR A 45 0.73 12.98 9.25
N ALA A 46 -0.08 11.96 8.98
CA ALA A 46 0.39 10.58 8.98
C ALA A 46 1.02 10.19 7.64
N TYR A 47 1.82 9.11 7.66
CA TYR A 47 2.39 8.50 6.47
C TYR A 47 1.70 7.17 6.20
N TYR A 48 1.52 6.86 4.92
CA TYR A 48 0.82 5.65 4.49
C TYR A 48 1.59 4.89 3.42
N VAL A 49 1.30 3.61 3.30
CA VAL A 49 1.64 2.79 2.13
C VAL A 49 0.37 2.17 1.59
N ILE A 50 0.27 2.12 0.28
CA ILE A 50 -0.84 1.53 -0.47
C ILE A 50 -0.28 0.40 -1.33
N GLY A 51 -0.77 -0.81 -1.12
CA GLY A 51 -0.53 -1.93 -2.04
C GLY A 51 -1.77 -2.16 -2.89
N ALA A 52 -1.59 -2.31 -4.19
CA ALA A 52 -2.70 -2.49 -5.13
C ALA A 52 -2.42 -3.68 -6.06
N ASP A 53 -3.36 -4.62 -6.06
CA ASP A 53 -3.37 -5.82 -6.88
C ASP A 53 -4.54 -5.74 -7.87
N PRO A 54 -4.26 -5.46 -9.17
CA PRO A 54 -5.28 -5.37 -10.21
C PRO A 54 -5.68 -6.73 -10.71
N ALA A 55 -6.96 -6.92 -11.00
CA ALA A 55 -7.53 -8.12 -11.58
C ALA A 55 -8.15 -7.86 -12.97
N TYR A 56 -8.48 -8.91 -13.69
CA TYR A 56 -9.23 -8.78 -14.94
C TYR A 56 -10.73 -8.53 -14.73
N GLY A 57 -11.24 -8.85 -13.54
CA GLY A 57 -12.64 -8.61 -13.16
C GLY A 57 -13.66 -9.44 -13.94
N SER A 58 -14.92 -9.21 -13.67
CA SER A 58 -16.13 -9.60 -14.43
C SER A 58 -16.87 -10.88 -14.04
N SER A 59 -16.47 -11.63 -13.02
CA SER A 59 -17.31 -12.72 -12.50
C SER A 59 -17.04 -12.97 -11.02
N ASP A 60 -17.98 -13.56 -10.30
CA ASP A 60 -17.83 -13.96 -8.89
C ASP A 60 -16.65 -14.92 -8.64
N TRP A 61 -16.19 -15.59 -9.70
CA TRP A 61 -15.06 -16.53 -9.68
C TRP A 61 -13.73 -15.90 -10.09
N ALA A 62 -13.76 -14.68 -10.67
CA ALA A 62 -12.56 -13.98 -11.07
C ALA A 62 -11.79 -13.47 -9.84
N ASP A 63 -10.48 -13.23 -10.04
CA ASP A 63 -9.66 -12.54 -9.06
C ASP A 63 -10.23 -11.15 -8.77
N ARG A 64 -10.00 -10.66 -7.55
CA ARG A 64 -10.53 -9.38 -7.10
C ARG A 64 -9.51 -8.28 -7.33
N PHE A 65 -9.99 -7.13 -7.77
CA PHE A 65 -9.25 -5.90 -7.57
C PHE A 65 -9.11 -5.63 -6.08
N CYS A 66 -7.90 -5.56 -5.59
CA CYS A 66 -7.66 -5.39 -4.18
C CYS A 66 -6.71 -4.22 -3.89
N ILE A 67 -7.03 -3.41 -2.87
CA ILE A 67 -6.16 -2.37 -2.34
C ILE A 67 -6.10 -2.51 -0.83
N GLN A 68 -4.88 -2.44 -0.29
CA GLN A 68 -4.63 -2.39 1.13
C GLN A 68 -3.92 -1.09 1.49
N VAL A 69 -4.44 -0.39 2.48
CA VAL A 69 -3.85 0.86 2.98
C VAL A 69 -3.39 0.66 4.41
N TYR A 70 -2.12 0.98 4.65
CA TYR A 70 -1.52 0.93 5.98
C TYR A 70 -0.99 2.30 6.38
N ARG A 71 -1.31 2.74 7.59
CA ARG A 71 -0.60 3.81 8.27
C ARG A 71 0.72 3.26 8.77
N VAL A 72 1.81 4.01 8.59
CA VAL A 72 3.15 3.50 8.81
C VAL A 72 3.96 4.34 9.79
N TYR A 73 4.83 3.64 10.50
CA TYR A 73 5.74 4.16 11.51
C TYR A 73 7.12 3.53 11.33
N ALA A 74 8.14 4.06 12.00
CA ALA A 74 9.47 3.44 12.00
C ALA A 74 9.45 1.98 12.52
N ASN A 75 8.55 1.69 13.46
CA ASN A 75 8.43 0.42 14.18
C ASN A 75 7.19 -0.40 13.80
N GLY A 76 6.56 -0.14 12.67
CA GLY A 76 5.46 -0.98 12.19
C GLY A 76 4.43 -0.29 11.31
N LEU A 77 3.35 -1.02 11.05
CA LEU A 77 2.26 -0.61 10.17
C LEU A 77 0.93 -1.11 10.69
N ASP A 78 -0.10 -0.26 10.54
CA ASP A 78 -1.47 -0.52 10.96
C ASP A 78 -2.40 -0.46 9.75
N GLN A 79 -3.17 -1.51 9.50
CA GLN A 79 -4.17 -1.52 8.43
C GLN A 79 -5.23 -0.45 8.73
N VAL A 80 -5.45 0.48 7.81
CA VAL A 80 -6.42 1.58 7.98
C VAL A 80 -7.57 1.53 7.01
N ALA A 81 -7.37 0.93 5.83
CA ALA A 81 -8.46 0.66 4.91
C ALA A 81 -8.17 -0.57 4.03
N GLU A 82 -9.25 -1.19 3.57
CA GLU A 82 -9.25 -2.28 2.61
C GLU A 82 -10.29 -2.03 1.54
N PHE A 83 -9.91 -2.22 0.28
CA PHE A 83 -10.84 -2.26 -0.84
C PHE A 83 -10.69 -3.61 -1.55
N ALA A 84 -11.82 -4.29 -1.82
CA ALA A 84 -11.82 -5.55 -2.55
C ALA A 84 -13.15 -5.77 -3.27
N THR A 85 -13.09 -6.01 -4.59
CA THR A 85 -14.25 -6.38 -5.43
C THR A 85 -13.82 -7.03 -6.73
N SER A 86 -14.66 -7.87 -7.32
CA SER A 86 -14.49 -8.42 -8.67
C SER A 86 -15.25 -7.62 -9.75
N GLU A 87 -16.05 -6.63 -9.36
CA GLU A 87 -17.02 -5.93 -10.22
C GLU A 87 -16.49 -4.59 -10.77
N LEU A 88 -15.22 -4.53 -11.17
CA LEU A 88 -14.63 -3.31 -11.73
C LEU A 88 -13.98 -3.57 -13.09
N ASN A 89 -13.75 -2.47 -13.81
CA ASN A 89 -12.78 -2.39 -14.88
C ASN A 89 -11.52 -1.61 -14.47
N THR A 90 -10.51 -1.59 -15.30
CA THR A 90 -9.22 -0.95 -15.03
C THR A 90 -9.35 0.57 -14.81
N TYR A 91 -10.27 1.23 -15.54
CA TYR A 91 -10.55 2.66 -15.37
C TYR A 91 -11.10 2.96 -13.98
N GLN A 92 -12.11 2.22 -13.55
CA GLN A 92 -12.72 2.36 -12.24
C GLN A 92 -11.72 2.06 -11.12
N PHE A 93 -10.88 1.04 -11.30
CA PHE A 93 -9.85 0.71 -10.31
C PHE A 93 -8.78 1.82 -10.21
N ALA A 94 -8.34 2.38 -11.32
CA ALA A 94 -7.43 3.52 -11.33
C ALA A 94 -8.03 4.73 -10.58
N TRP A 95 -9.34 4.97 -10.74
CA TRP A 95 -10.06 6.01 -10.00
C TRP A 95 -10.07 5.73 -8.49
N VAL A 96 -10.36 4.48 -8.07
CA VAL A 96 -10.32 4.11 -6.64
C VAL A 96 -8.93 4.32 -6.05
N ILE A 97 -7.87 3.93 -6.78
CA ILE A 97 -6.48 4.18 -6.36
C ILE A 97 -6.24 5.68 -6.16
N ALA A 98 -6.61 6.50 -7.14
CA ALA A 98 -6.42 7.96 -7.06
C ALA A 98 -7.21 8.56 -5.88
N HIS A 99 -8.46 8.11 -5.67
CA HIS A 99 -9.29 8.55 -4.56
C HIS A 99 -8.69 8.20 -3.20
N LEU A 100 -8.26 6.94 -3.01
CA LEU A 100 -7.65 6.52 -1.75
C LEU A 100 -6.30 7.22 -1.50
N ALA A 101 -5.48 7.40 -2.53
CA ALA A 101 -4.23 8.15 -2.39
C ALA A 101 -4.45 9.63 -2.06
N GLY A 102 -5.54 10.22 -2.54
CA GLY A 102 -5.96 11.59 -2.20
C GLY A 102 -6.52 11.70 -0.77
N ALA A 103 -7.28 10.70 -0.33
CA ALA A 103 -7.81 10.65 1.03
C ALA A 103 -6.69 10.39 2.05
N TYR A 104 -5.86 9.38 1.82
CA TYR A 104 -4.70 9.05 2.66
C TYR A 104 -3.45 9.75 2.13
N LYS A 105 -3.34 11.05 2.38
CA LYS A 105 -2.21 11.89 1.95
C LYS A 105 -0.87 11.33 2.43
N ASN A 106 0.23 11.74 1.79
CA ASN A 106 1.59 11.23 2.07
C ASN A 106 1.71 9.70 1.90
N SER A 107 0.95 9.11 0.99
CA SER A 107 1.00 7.69 0.69
C SER A 107 2.04 7.34 -0.37
N THR A 108 2.70 6.19 -0.20
CA THR A 108 3.52 5.55 -1.24
C THR A 108 2.75 4.37 -1.81
N LEU A 109 2.48 4.42 -3.12
CA LEU A 109 1.76 3.37 -3.85
C LEU A 109 2.73 2.33 -4.41
N ASN A 110 2.48 1.05 -4.15
CA ASN A 110 3.07 -0.07 -4.87
C ASN A 110 1.96 -0.85 -5.60
N LEU A 111 2.04 -0.84 -6.92
CA LEU A 111 1.04 -1.44 -7.81
C LEU A 111 1.67 -2.62 -8.55
N GLU A 112 1.02 -3.78 -8.54
CA GLU A 112 1.41 -4.90 -9.39
C GLU A 112 1.20 -4.56 -10.87
N ILE A 113 2.20 -4.84 -11.71
CA ILE A 113 2.12 -4.57 -13.16
C ILE A 113 1.83 -5.80 -13.99
N ASN A 114 1.75 -6.96 -13.38
CA ASN A 114 1.36 -8.20 -14.05
C ASN A 114 -0.11 -8.11 -14.52
N GLY A 115 -0.47 -8.90 -15.51
CA GLY A 115 -1.83 -8.92 -16.02
C GLY A 115 -2.34 -7.52 -16.41
N PRO A 116 -3.42 -7.02 -15.80
CA PRO A 116 -4.01 -5.72 -16.14
C PRO A 116 -3.28 -4.51 -15.53
N GLY A 117 -2.25 -4.72 -14.70
CA GLY A 117 -1.60 -3.64 -13.96
C GLY A 117 -1.00 -2.55 -14.83
N GLN A 118 -0.41 -2.91 -15.98
CA GLN A 118 0.08 -1.90 -16.94
C GLN A 118 -1.07 -1.05 -17.52
N ALA A 119 -2.25 -1.63 -17.71
CA ALA A 119 -3.43 -0.89 -18.14
C ALA A 119 -3.89 0.11 -17.05
N VAL A 120 -3.86 -0.30 -15.78
CA VAL A 120 -4.18 0.60 -14.65
C VAL A 120 -3.22 1.79 -14.60
N ILE A 121 -1.92 1.58 -14.81
CA ILE A 121 -0.94 2.68 -14.89
C ILE A 121 -1.29 3.64 -16.04
N ASN A 122 -1.66 3.10 -17.19
CA ASN A 122 -2.06 3.93 -18.33
C ASN A 122 -3.33 4.72 -18.04
N GLU A 123 -4.29 4.13 -17.31
CA GLU A 123 -5.50 4.83 -16.88
C GLU A 123 -5.21 5.93 -15.83
N LEU A 124 -4.30 5.72 -14.89
CA LEU A 124 -3.84 6.79 -13.99
C LEU A 124 -3.26 7.99 -14.77
N LYS A 125 -2.49 7.73 -15.83
CA LYS A 125 -2.00 8.78 -16.73
C LYS A 125 -3.14 9.43 -17.51
N ASN A 126 -4.15 8.66 -17.92
CA ASN A 126 -5.33 9.16 -18.62
C ASN A 126 -6.20 10.04 -17.71
N LEU A 127 -6.43 9.65 -16.46
CA LEU A 127 -7.13 10.45 -15.45
C LEU A 127 -6.49 11.85 -15.31
N ARG A 128 -5.17 11.94 -15.35
CA ARG A 128 -4.47 13.24 -15.32
C ARG A 128 -4.86 14.14 -16.49
N ARG A 129 -4.95 13.60 -17.70
CA ARG A 129 -5.40 14.37 -18.89
C ARG A 129 -6.87 14.81 -18.75
N LEU A 130 -7.72 13.91 -18.26
CA LEU A 130 -9.14 14.22 -18.03
C LEU A 130 -9.32 15.29 -16.95
N ALA A 131 -8.57 15.23 -15.86
CA ALA A 131 -8.57 16.25 -14.81
C ALA A 131 -8.14 17.63 -15.36
N THR A 132 -7.14 17.67 -16.25
CA THR A 132 -6.71 18.90 -16.93
C THR A 132 -7.85 19.46 -17.81
N ALA A 133 -8.53 18.60 -18.56
CA ALA A 133 -9.62 19.03 -19.45
C ALA A 133 -10.88 19.47 -18.69
N ALA A 134 -11.19 18.81 -17.56
CA ALA A 134 -12.36 19.14 -16.75
C ALA A 134 -12.25 20.52 -16.09
N GLY A 135 -11.05 20.92 -15.67
CA GLY A 135 -10.83 22.18 -14.96
C GLY A 135 -11.59 22.25 -13.62
N GLY A 136 -11.83 23.46 -13.13
CA GLY A 136 -12.55 23.67 -11.88
C GLY A 136 -11.83 23.16 -10.63
N ALA A 137 -12.52 23.08 -9.48
CA ALA A 137 -11.94 22.61 -8.22
C ALA A 137 -11.61 21.13 -8.26
N VAL A 138 -12.53 20.28 -8.68
CA VAL A 138 -12.36 18.81 -8.74
C VAL A 138 -11.20 18.44 -9.65
N GLY A 139 -11.06 19.09 -10.82
CA GLY A 139 -9.95 18.85 -11.73
C GLY A 139 -8.60 19.22 -11.11
N ARG A 140 -8.52 20.33 -10.37
CA ARG A 140 -7.31 20.72 -9.64
C ARG A 140 -6.95 19.71 -8.55
N ASP A 141 -7.90 19.34 -7.70
CA ASP A 141 -7.68 18.40 -6.60
C ASP A 141 -7.17 17.05 -7.13
N LEU A 142 -7.77 16.54 -8.20
CA LEU A 142 -7.31 15.30 -8.83
C LEU A 142 -5.92 15.45 -9.47
N MET A 143 -5.61 16.61 -10.07
CA MET A 143 -4.28 16.90 -10.62
C MET A 143 -3.22 16.92 -9.53
N ASP A 144 -3.51 17.50 -8.37
CA ASP A 144 -2.61 17.54 -7.22
C ASP A 144 -2.33 16.14 -6.68
N VAL A 145 -3.36 15.31 -6.54
CA VAL A 145 -3.23 13.90 -6.15
C VAL A 145 -2.35 13.13 -7.15
N LEU A 146 -2.68 13.20 -8.44
CA LEU A 146 -1.95 12.44 -9.47
C LEU A 146 -0.51 12.96 -9.67
N GLY A 147 -0.29 14.25 -9.49
CA GLY A 147 1.04 14.86 -9.49
C GLY A 147 1.89 14.39 -8.32
N SER A 148 1.29 14.35 -7.13
CA SER A 148 1.93 13.82 -5.93
C SER A 148 2.26 12.34 -6.07
N MET A 149 1.32 11.52 -6.55
CA MET A 149 1.52 10.07 -6.75
C MET A 149 2.73 9.75 -7.63
N GLN A 150 3.05 10.56 -8.65
CA GLN A 150 4.22 10.31 -9.51
C GLN A 150 5.54 10.28 -8.73
N ASN A 151 5.61 11.00 -7.62
CA ASN A 151 6.78 11.04 -6.75
C ASN A 151 6.80 9.89 -5.73
N TYR A 152 5.65 9.24 -5.50
CA TYR A 152 5.44 8.22 -4.48
C TYR A 152 5.06 6.84 -5.04
N ILE A 153 5.06 6.65 -6.36
CA ILE A 153 4.93 5.32 -6.95
C ILE A 153 6.25 4.58 -6.79
N TRP A 154 6.16 3.35 -6.27
CA TRP A 154 7.31 2.48 -6.12
C TRP A 154 7.99 2.22 -7.47
N ARG A 155 9.31 2.33 -7.50
CA ARG A 155 10.15 2.10 -8.68
C ARG A 155 11.06 0.92 -8.43
N ARG A 156 11.21 0.08 -9.46
CA ARG A 156 12.13 -1.04 -9.40
C ARG A 156 13.57 -0.54 -9.32
N ASN A 157 14.35 -1.11 -8.39
CA ASN A 157 15.79 -0.97 -8.37
C ASN A 157 16.39 -2.08 -9.23
N ASP A 158 16.86 -1.74 -10.41
CA ASP A 158 17.68 -2.63 -11.21
C ASP A 158 19.11 -2.50 -10.72
N SER A 159 19.62 -3.54 -10.05
CA SER A 159 20.86 -3.55 -9.27
C SER A 159 22.16 -3.22 -10.05
N MET A 160 22.10 -3.14 -11.37
CA MET A 160 23.26 -2.87 -12.24
C MET A 160 23.29 -1.47 -12.86
N SER A 161 22.20 -0.72 -12.86
CA SER A 161 22.09 0.57 -13.58
C SER A 161 21.42 1.69 -12.79
N GLY A 162 21.23 1.52 -11.49
CA GLY A 162 20.53 2.50 -10.65
C GLY A 162 19.00 2.39 -10.72
N PRO A 163 18.25 3.38 -10.21
CA PRO A 163 16.80 3.31 -10.18
C PRO A 163 16.23 3.24 -11.59
N SER A 164 15.54 2.14 -11.88
CA SER A 164 14.83 1.94 -13.14
C SER A 164 13.73 3.01 -13.32
N ASN A 165 13.50 3.42 -14.55
CA ASN A 165 12.32 4.24 -14.90
C ASN A 165 11.02 3.40 -14.89
N SER A 166 11.12 2.09 -14.66
CA SER A 166 9.97 1.18 -14.56
C SER A 166 9.24 1.40 -13.24
N ILE A 167 8.01 1.86 -13.31
CA ILE A 167 7.11 1.99 -12.16
C ILE A 167 6.27 0.74 -11.99
N GLY A 168 5.96 0.42 -10.72
CA GLY A 168 5.15 -0.74 -10.36
C GLY A 168 5.96 -2.03 -10.19
N TYR A 169 5.36 -2.98 -9.51
CA TYR A 169 6.00 -4.22 -9.06
C TYR A 169 5.74 -5.35 -10.05
N LEU A 170 6.81 -5.96 -10.56
CA LEU A 170 6.70 -7.16 -11.40
C LEU A 170 6.77 -8.40 -10.51
N THR A 171 5.69 -9.13 -10.41
CA THR A 171 5.61 -10.38 -9.65
C THR A 171 6.14 -11.54 -10.49
N THR A 172 7.22 -12.12 -10.02
CA THR A 172 7.83 -13.38 -10.47
C THR A 172 7.88 -14.33 -9.27
N ALA A 173 8.23 -15.58 -9.44
CA ALA A 173 8.38 -16.50 -8.30
C ALA A 173 9.32 -15.94 -7.21
N ALA A 174 10.48 -15.40 -7.61
CA ALA A 174 11.45 -14.82 -6.68
C ALA A 174 10.94 -13.53 -5.98
N THR A 175 10.29 -12.64 -6.72
CA THR A 175 9.77 -11.39 -6.15
C THR A 175 8.52 -11.63 -5.31
N LYS A 176 7.68 -12.64 -5.65
CA LYS A 176 6.55 -13.10 -4.84
C LYS A 176 7.03 -13.64 -3.49
N GLU A 177 8.06 -14.49 -3.50
CA GLU A 177 8.66 -14.99 -2.26
C GLU A 177 9.19 -13.86 -1.38
N ARG A 178 9.90 -12.89 -1.98
CA ARG A 178 10.44 -11.73 -1.24
C ARG A 178 9.35 -10.90 -0.60
N MET A 179 8.29 -10.52 -1.33
CA MET A 179 7.22 -9.69 -0.76
C MET A 179 6.44 -10.40 0.34
N LEU A 180 6.16 -11.70 0.17
CA LEU A 180 5.51 -12.50 1.20
C LEU A 180 6.39 -12.70 2.43
N SER A 181 7.71 -12.77 2.26
CA SER A 181 8.67 -12.83 3.37
C SER A 181 8.66 -11.54 4.21
N TYR A 182 8.61 -10.35 3.59
CA TYR A 182 8.45 -9.09 4.31
C TYR A 182 7.16 -9.07 5.13
N MET A 183 6.03 -9.42 4.50
CA MET A 183 4.73 -9.42 5.17
C MET A 183 4.72 -10.39 6.35
N LYS A 184 5.21 -11.63 6.15
CA LYS A 184 5.33 -12.65 7.20
C LYS A 184 6.18 -12.15 8.37
N ASP A 185 7.36 -11.62 8.09
CA ASP A 185 8.29 -11.13 9.12
C ASP A 185 7.66 -10.02 9.96
N TYR A 186 7.02 -9.04 9.35
CA TYR A 186 6.32 -7.96 10.06
C TYR A 186 5.14 -8.47 10.88
N PHE A 187 4.39 -9.43 10.36
CA PHE A 187 3.26 -10.01 11.07
C PHE A 187 3.72 -10.83 12.28
N GLU A 188 4.70 -11.73 12.11
CA GLU A 188 5.22 -12.58 13.18
C GLU A 188 5.89 -11.79 14.30
N ARG A 189 6.58 -10.69 13.96
CA ARG A 189 7.20 -9.78 14.95
C ARG A 189 6.20 -8.84 15.63
N GLY A 190 4.92 -8.88 15.26
CA GLY A 190 3.90 -7.97 15.81
C GLY A 190 4.08 -6.51 15.38
N MET A 191 4.84 -6.27 14.31
CA MET A 191 5.00 -4.95 13.70
C MET A 191 3.82 -4.57 12.82
N MET A 192 3.05 -5.56 12.33
CA MET A 192 1.90 -5.38 11.45
C MET A 192 0.61 -5.68 12.21
N ASN A 193 -0.30 -4.70 12.30
CA ASN A 193 -1.64 -4.89 12.81
C ASN A 193 -2.62 -5.05 11.64
N VAL A 194 -3.36 -6.16 11.64
CA VAL A 194 -4.37 -6.48 10.62
C VAL A 194 -5.74 -6.49 11.28
N TYR A 195 -6.70 -5.83 10.66
CA TYR A 195 -8.09 -5.74 11.15
C TYR A 195 -9.07 -6.50 10.25
N SER A 196 -8.73 -6.75 8.98
CA SER A 196 -9.53 -7.53 8.05
C SER A 196 -9.50 -9.01 8.43
N MET A 197 -10.67 -9.57 8.73
CA MET A 197 -10.82 -11.02 8.97
C MET A 197 -10.64 -11.79 7.67
N GLU A 198 -11.09 -11.24 6.55
CA GLU A 198 -10.95 -11.82 5.21
C GLU A 198 -9.48 -11.93 4.80
N LEU A 199 -8.67 -10.89 5.07
CA LEU A 199 -7.22 -10.97 4.85
C LEU A 199 -6.58 -12.06 5.71
N ILE A 200 -6.98 -12.17 6.98
CA ILE A 200 -6.46 -13.21 7.89
C ILE A 200 -6.83 -14.61 7.39
N GLU A 201 -8.04 -14.80 6.90
CA GLU A 201 -8.45 -16.09 6.32
C GLU A 201 -7.66 -16.42 5.05
N GLU A 202 -7.44 -15.44 4.15
CA GLU A 202 -6.59 -15.63 2.98
C GLU A 202 -5.14 -15.98 3.38
N MET A 203 -4.56 -15.30 4.39
CA MET A 203 -3.20 -15.62 4.90
C MET A 203 -3.06 -17.08 5.37
N LYS A 204 -4.10 -17.66 5.97
CA LYS A 204 -4.08 -19.06 6.43
C LYS A 204 -4.08 -20.07 5.29
N THR A 205 -4.51 -19.67 4.11
CA THR A 205 -4.57 -20.55 2.92
C THR A 205 -3.30 -20.58 2.11
N ILE A 206 -2.36 -19.68 2.37
CA ILE A 206 -1.09 -19.60 1.63
C ILE A 206 -0.21 -20.78 1.97
N ILE A 207 0.14 -21.55 0.95
CA ILE A 207 1.02 -22.73 1.06
C ILE A 207 2.19 -22.63 0.10
N ARG A 208 3.23 -23.38 0.38
CA ARG A 208 4.34 -23.60 -0.55
C ARG A 208 4.19 -24.99 -1.16
N GLU A 209 3.95 -25.06 -2.46
CA GLU A 209 3.83 -26.32 -3.19
C GLU A 209 4.63 -26.25 -4.49
N GLY A 210 5.41 -27.29 -4.80
CA GLY A 210 6.18 -27.39 -6.04
C GLY A 210 7.18 -26.25 -6.31
N GLY A 211 7.59 -25.50 -5.27
CA GLY A 211 8.48 -24.33 -5.40
C GLY A 211 7.74 -23.01 -5.67
N SER A 212 6.41 -23.04 -5.82
CA SER A 212 5.54 -21.87 -5.87
C SER A 212 4.92 -21.58 -4.51
N ILE A 213 4.57 -20.31 -4.27
CA ILE A 213 3.81 -19.88 -3.10
C ILE A 213 2.49 -19.33 -3.60
N GLU A 214 1.40 -19.98 -3.24
CA GLU A 214 0.03 -19.66 -3.72
C GLU A 214 -1.01 -20.04 -2.68
N ALA A 215 -2.25 -19.58 -2.90
CA ALA A 215 -3.37 -20.02 -2.09
C ALA A 215 -3.72 -21.47 -2.41
N SER A 216 -3.99 -22.28 -1.38
CA SER A 216 -4.34 -23.69 -1.54
C SER A 216 -5.69 -23.89 -2.23
N GLY A 217 -5.75 -24.73 -3.22
CA GLY A 217 -6.98 -25.11 -3.93
C GLY A 217 -7.59 -23.96 -4.71
N ARG A 218 -8.86 -23.62 -4.40
CA ARG A 218 -9.62 -22.53 -5.04
C ARG A 218 -9.65 -21.24 -4.21
N ASN A 219 -8.84 -21.15 -3.17
CA ASN A 219 -8.79 -19.95 -2.35
C ASN A 219 -8.11 -18.81 -3.13
N LYS A 220 -8.44 -17.58 -2.75
CA LYS A 220 -7.85 -16.36 -3.33
C LYS A 220 -6.73 -15.86 -2.43
N ASP A 221 -5.79 -15.15 -3.02
CA ASP A 221 -4.67 -14.49 -2.35
C ASP A 221 -4.58 -12.97 -2.64
N ASP A 222 -5.60 -12.41 -3.27
CA ASP A 222 -5.61 -11.02 -3.74
C ASP A 222 -5.31 -10.01 -2.62
N ARG A 223 -5.94 -10.17 -1.45
CA ARG A 223 -5.68 -9.31 -0.28
C ARG A 223 -4.29 -9.49 0.29
N VAL A 224 -3.81 -10.73 0.27
CA VAL A 224 -2.44 -11.05 0.72
C VAL A 224 -1.42 -10.43 -0.21
N ILE A 225 -1.62 -10.52 -1.53
CA ILE A 225 -0.74 -9.90 -2.53
C ILE A 225 -0.73 -8.38 -2.37
N ALA A 226 -1.90 -7.73 -2.28
CA ALA A 226 -1.99 -6.29 -2.05
C ALA A 226 -1.28 -5.87 -0.74
N SER A 227 -1.46 -6.64 0.35
CA SER A 227 -0.76 -6.37 1.62
C SER A 227 0.75 -6.56 1.51
N ALA A 228 1.20 -7.60 0.82
CA ALA A 228 2.62 -7.87 0.62
C ALA A 228 3.28 -6.78 -0.23
N LEU A 229 2.59 -6.25 -1.24
CA LEU A 229 3.04 -5.09 -2.03
C LEU A 229 3.20 -3.84 -1.15
N ALA A 230 2.26 -3.58 -0.24
CA ALA A 230 2.39 -2.49 0.74
C ALA A 230 3.60 -2.69 1.66
N CYS A 231 3.86 -3.92 2.11
CA CYS A 231 5.03 -4.25 2.93
C CYS A 231 6.36 -4.01 2.19
N VAL A 232 6.43 -4.27 0.87
CA VAL A 232 7.62 -3.93 0.06
C VAL A 232 7.85 -2.42 0.02
N ALA A 233 6.80 -1.63 -0.28
CA ALA A 233 6.91 -0.18 -0.31
C ALA A 233 7.36 0.38 1.05
N TYR A 234 6.81 -0.17 2.13
CA TYR A 234 7.21 0.18 3.48
C TYR A 234 8.70 -0.12 3.73
N ALA A 235 9.13 -1.37 3.50
CA ALA A 235 10.50 -1.80 3.78
C ALA A 235 11.55 -1.01 2.99
N GLU A 236 11.30 -0.82 1.69
CA GLU A 236 12.32 -0.33 0.77
C GLU A 236 12.35 1.21 0.66
N GLN A 237 11.23 1.89 0.83
CA GLN A 237 11.15 3.32 0.58
C GLN A 237 10.76 4.17 1.80
N VAL A 238 9.88 3.67 2.65
CA VAL A 238 9.23 4.50 3.67
C VAL A 238 9.88 4.30 5.04
N GLN A 239 10.06 3.06 5.48
CA GLN A 239 10.61 2.75 6.82
C GLN A 239 11.97 3.41 7.08
N PRO A 240 12.96 3.40 6.15
CA PRO A 240 14.24 4.06 6.39
C PRO A 240 14.09 5.55 6.69
N ARG A 241 13.18 6.24 5.98
CA ARG A 241 12.90 7.67 6.19
C ARG A 241 12.24 7.93 7.55
N LEU A 242 11.30 7.06 7.95
CA LEU A 242 10.62 7.16 9.24
C LEU A 242 11.57 6.91 10.42
N ILE A 243 12.51 5.97 10.27
CA ILE A 243 13.57 5.72 11.26
C ILE A 243 14.44 6.98 11.42
N MET A 244 14.89 7.57 10.31
CA MET A 244 15.69 8.79 10.35
C MET A 244 14.97 9.96 11.02
N ASN A 245 13.65 10.04 10.84
CA ASN A 245 12.82 11.11 11.42
C ASN A 245 12.22 10.74 12.78
N SER A 246 12.55 9.56 13.35
CA SER A 246 12.06 9.06 14.65
C SER A 246 10.52 9.03 14.76
N VAL A 247 9.82 8.75 13.66
CA VAL A 247 8.35 8.65 13.63
C VAL A 247 7.93 7.27 14.12
N THR A 248 7.49 7.16 15.37
CA THR A 248 7.09 5.87 15.97
C THR A 248 5.61 5.84 16.29
N ARG A 249 5.03 4.61 16.38
CA ARG A 249 3.62 4.37 16.72
C ARG A 249 3.23 4.99 18.07
N ASP A 250 4.12 4.93 19.04
CA ASP A 250 3.89 5.36 20.43
C ASP A 250 4.44 6.76 20.75
N GLY A 251 4.55 7.66 19.80
CA GLY A 251 4.93 9.09 19.83
C GLY A 251 5.81 9.64 20.99
N ASN A 252 5.66 9.11 22.18
CA ASN A 252 6.43 9.45 23.39
C ASN A 252 7.32 8.33 23.93
N ARG A 253 7.11 7.08 23.53
CA ARG A 253 7.92 5.94 24.01
C ARG A 253 9.24 5.73 23.28
N ALA A 254 9.40 6.34 22.09
CA ALA A 254 10.65 6.21 21.34
C ALA A 254 11.86 6.85 22.03
N LYS A 255 11.64 7.79 22.95
CA LYS A 255 12.73 8.36 23.76
C LYS A 255 13.28 7.37 24.79
N ASP A 256 12.44 6.40 25.21
CA ASP A 256 12.80 5.46 26.28
C ASP A 256 13.20 4.05 25.77
N THR A 257 12.99 3.75 24.47
CA THR A 257 13.21 2.41 23.91
C THR A 257 14.36 2.32 22.91
N ILE A 258 15.09 3.39 22.68
CA ILE A 258 16.40 3.29 22.03
C ILE A 258 17.34 2.70 23.08
N THR A 259 17.56 1.38 23.02
CA THR A 259 18.59 0.76 23.84
C THR A 259 19.91 1.51 23.58
N PRO A 260 20.77 1.65 24.58
CA PRO A 260 22.08 2.29 24.40
C PRO A 260 22.88 1.73 23.22
N GLU A 261 22.66 0.46 22.88
CA GLU A 261 23.26 -0.23 21.74
C GLU A 261 22.73 0.28 20.39
N LEU A 262 21.40 0.49 20.23
CA LEU A 262 20.82 1.08 19.00
C LEU A 262 21.24 2.56 18.83
N ALA A 263 21.33 3.30 19.94
CA ALA A 263 21.82 4.68 19.92
C ALA A 263 23.31 4.76 19.59
N SER A 264 24.10 3.75 19.97
CA SER A 264 25.53 3.66 19.60
C SER A 264 25.70 3.25 18.15
N MET A 265 24.88 2.30 17.63
CA MET A 265 24.87 1.94 16.20
C MET A 265 24.49 3.13 15.31
N ASN A 266 23.46 3.89 15.67
CA ASN A 266 23.06 5.06 14.90
C ASN A 266 24.13 6.16 14.89
N ARG A 267 24.82 6.37 15.99
CA ARG A 267 26.00 7.28 16.05
C ARG A 267 27.13 6.78 15.17
N ASN A 268 27.48 5.50 15.25
CA ASN A 268 28.54 4.90 14.47
C ASN A 268 28.24 4.95 12.95
N VAL A 269 26.98 4.71 12.54
CA VAL A 269 26.54 4.85 11.15
C VAL A 269 26.58 6.31 10.70
N SER A 270 26.10 7.25 11.52
CA SER A 270 26.14 8.68 11.21
C SER A 270 27.59 9.19 11.08
N ASP A 271 28.47 8.78 11.98
CA ASP A 271 29.88 9.17 11.95
C ASP A 271 30.62 8.54 10.76
N TYR A 272 30.28 7.30 10.39
CA TYR A 272 30.76 6.67 9.18
C TYR A 272 30.32 7.41 7.93
N LEU A 273 29.03 7.77 7.82
CA LEU A 273 28.48 8.49 6.66
C LEU A 273 29.07 9.90 6.52
N LYS A 274 29.36 10.58 7.65
CA LYS A 274 30.10 11.85 7.64
C LYS A 274 31.55 11.66 7.17
N LYS A 275 32.21 10.60 7.63
CA LYS A 275 33.59 10.29 7.28
C LYS A 275 33.79 9.94 5.81
N VAL A 276 32.76 9.34 5.17
CA VAL A 276 32.78 9.03 3.72
C VAL A 276 32.15 10.14 2.85
N GLY A 277 31.82 11.30 3.44
CA GLY A 277 31.31 12.47 2.69
C GLY A 277 29.87 12.34 2.18
N LEU A 278 29.10 11.37 2.69
CA LEU A 278 27.69 11.14 2.31
C LEU A 278 26.71 11.94 3.18
N LEU A 279 27.17 12.54 4.27
CA LEU A 279 26.43 13.51 5.08
C LEU A 279 27.27 14.75 5.28
N ASN A 280 26.71 15.93 5.03
CA ASN A 280 27.36 17.20 5.33
C ASN A 280 27.57 17.34 6.85
N ALA A 281 28.78 17.68 7.24
CA ALA A 281 29.06 18.12 8.60
C ALA A 281 28.36 19.48 8.79
N GLY A 282 27.20 19.48 9.46
CA GLY A 282 26.54 20.70 9.92
C GLY A 282 27.16 21.21 11.19
#